data_cc89ec3daf77e113a3e8bf01e2653009
#
_entry.id   cc89ec3daf77e113a3e8bf01e2653009
#
_cell.length_a   1.000
_cell.length_b   1.000
_cell.length_c   1.000
_cell.angle_alpha   90.00
_cell.angle_beta   90.00
_cell.angle_gamma   90.00
#
_symmetry.space_group_name_H-M   'P 1'
#
loop_
_entity.id
_entity.type
_entity.pdbx_description
1 polymer ?
#
loop_
_entity_poly.entity_id
_entity_poly.type
_entity_poly.pdbx_seq_one_letter_code
_entity_poly.pdbx_strand_id
1 'polypeptide(L)'
;RNISADNKPLDIKRADEALKRSAFWDKFETLPNGYETQLTKEFDEGGFNPSGGEKQKIALARVLYADSDIIILDEPSGALDPIAEYTLNKTVTELSSDKTVIIISHRLSTTRFADKIYMLANGEIIESGTHEKLIKQNGRYAEMFRLQAEKYR
;
A
#
# COMPACT_ATOMS: atom_id res chain seq x y z
N ARG A 1 -16.48 -3.91 -11.28
CA ARG A 1 -16.31 -2.42 -11.35
C ARG A 1 -15.46 -1.86 -10.21
N ASN A 2 -15.36 -2.54 -9.08
CA ASN A 2 -14.61 -2.01 -7.93
C ASN A 2 -13.07 -2.09 -8.05
N ILE A 3 -12.53 -2.80 -9.03
CA ILE A 3 -11.08 -2.93 -9.30
C ILE A 3 -10.67 -2.09 -10.50
N SER A 4 -11.49 -2.05 -11.56
CA SER A 4 -11.26 -1.21 -12.74
C SER A 4 -11.82 0.20 -12.51
N ALA A 5 -10.99 1.21 -12.71
CA ALA A 5 -11.39 2.62 -12.65
C ALA A 5 -11.97 3.12 -13.98
N ASP A 6 -11.86 2.36 -15.04
CA ASP A 6 -12.35 2.70 -16.38
C ASP A 6 -13.61 1.90 -16.74
N ASN A 7 -14.35 2.38 -17.75
CA ASN A 7 -15.58 1.74 -18.25
C ASN A 7 -15.30 0.57 -19.22
N LYS A 8 -14.07 0.08 -19.29
CA LYS A 8 -13.71 -1.06 -20.14
C LYS A 8 -14.15 -2.38 -19.50
N PRO A 9 -14.35 -3.44 -20.30
CA PRO A 9 -14.55 -4.78 -19.76
C PRO A 9 -13.40 -5.18 -18.83
N LEU A 10 -13.73 -5.80 -17.70
CA LEU A 10 -12.75 -6.25 -16.74
C LEU A 10 -11.91 -7.41 -17.33
N ASP A 11 -10.59 -7.26 -17.34
CA ASP A 11 -9.68 -8.36 -17.61
C ASP A 11 -9.59 -9.23 -16.33
N ILE A 12 -10.26 -10.36 -16.36
CA ILE A 12 -10.39 -11.26 -15.19
C ILE A 12 -9.02 -11.78 -14.75
N LYS A 13 -8.15 -12.19 -15.69
CA LYS A 13 -6.82 -12.73 -15.34
C LYS A 13 -5.98 -11.70 -14.59
N ARG A 14 -5.95 -10.50 -15.12
CA ARG A 14 -5.24 -9.36 -14.51
C ARG A 14 -5.84 -8.96 -13.16
N ALA A 15 -7.17 -9.04 -13.02
CA ALA A 15 -7.86 -8.77 -11.77
C ALA A 15 -7.55 -9.84 -10.70
N ASP A 16 -7.54 -11.12 -11.07
CA ASP A 16 -7.15 -12.23 -10.19
C ASP A 16 -5.72 -12.04 -9.67
N GLU A 17 -4.76 -11.72 -10.54
CA GLU A 17 -3.38 -11.44 -10.16
C GLU A 17 -3.27 -10.25 -9.21
N ALA A 18 -3.98 -9.17 -9.49
CA ALA A 18 -4.01 -7.99 -8.64
C ALA A 18 -4.58 -8.30 -7.24
N LEU A 19 -5.64 -9.09 -7.15
CA LEU A 19 -6.23 -9.53 -5.88
C LEU A 19 -5.28 -10.43 -5.08
N LYS A 20 -4.56 -11.35 -5.74
CA LYS A 20 -3.55 -12.22 -5.11
C LYS A 20 -2.39 -11.40 -4.55
N ARG A 21 -1.82 -10.51 -5.36
CA ARG A 21 -0.69 -9.65 -4.96
C ARG A 21 -1.04 -8.64 -3.88
N SER A 22 -2.30 -8.23 -3.78
CA SER A 22 -2.80 -7.35 -2.71
C SER A 22 -3.15 -8.08 -1.41
N ALA A 23 -2.99 -9.41 -1.36
CA ALA A 23 -3.42 -10.28 -0.24
C ALA A 23 -4.93 -10.18 0.07
N PHE A 24 -5.76 -9.92 -0.94
CA PHE A 24 -7.22 -9.89 -0.80
C PHE A 24 -7.90 -11.15 -1.36
N TRP A 25 -7.15 -12.03 -2.02
CA TRP A 25 -7.67 -13.20 -2.75
C TRP A 25 -8.51 -14.13 -1.85
N ASP A 26 -7.98 -14.56 -0.70
CA ASP A 26 -8.67 -15.49 0.20
C ASP A 26 -10.03 -14.93 0.65
N LYS A 27 -10.10 -13.63 0.90
CA LYS A 27 -11.35 -12.96 1.22
C LYS A 27 -12.27 -12.88 0.01
N PHE A 28 -11.73 -12.57 -1.16
CA PHE A 28 -12.49 -12.48 -2.40
C PHE A 28 -13.20 -13.79 -2.75
N GLU A 29 -12.54 -14.95 -2.58
CA GLU A 29 -13.14 -16.27 -2.81
C GLU A 29 -14.35 -16.56 -1.91
N THR A 30 -14.46 -15.90 -0.76
CA THR A 30 -15.62 -16.03 0.15
C THR A 30 -16.80 -15.15 -0.22
N LEU A 31 -16.64 -14.24 -1.20
CA LEU A 31 -17.70 -13.31 -1.58
C LEU A 31 -18.72 -13.98 -2.51
N PRO A 32 -20.04 -13.96 -2.17
CA PRO A 32 -21.04 -14.74 -2.89
C PRO A 32 -21.22 -14.33 -4.36
N ASN A 33 -21.00 -13.05 -4.66
CA ASN A 33 -21.19 -12.49 -6.00
C ASN A 33 -19.85 -12.19 -6.71
N GLY A 34 -18.70 -12.67 -6.18
CA GLY A 34 -17.39 -12.45 -6.77
C GLY A 34 -17.15 -10.98 -7.16
N TYR A 35 -16.82 -10.72 -8.42
CA TYR A 35 -16.57 -9.38 -8.94
C TYR A 35 -17.80 -8.45 -8.96
N GLU A 36 -19.01 -8.97 -8.87
CA GLU A 36 -20.25 -8.20 -8.81
C GLU A 36 -20.66 -7.85 -7.38
N THR A 37 -19.90 -8.29 -6.36
CA THR A 37 -20.17 -7.96 -4.96
C THR A 37 -20.12 -6.46 -4.73
N GLN A 38 -21.19 -5.88 -4.18
CA GLN A 38 -21.24 -4.48 -3.77
C GLN A 38 -20.36 -4.26 -2.53
N LEU A 39 -19.53 -3.21 -2.52
CA LEU A 39 -18.69 -2.83 -1.37
C LEU A 39 -19.45 -1.96 -0.35
N THR A 40 -20.74 -2.23 -0.18
CA THR A 40 -21.62 -1.63 0.84
C THR A 40 -22.82 -2.54 1.03
N LYS A 41 -23.42 -2.51 2.22
CA LYS A 41 -24.68 -3.17 2.53
C LYS A 41 -25.88 -2.20 2.50
N GLU A 42 -25.66 -0.93 2.18
CA GLU A 42 -26.73 0.08 2.20
C GLU A 42 -27.81 -0.18 1.12
N PHE A 43 -27.45 -0.81 0.03
CA PHE A 43 -28.33 -1.03 -1.12
C PHE A 43 -28.48 -2.51 -1.50
N ASP A 44 -27.76 -3.43 -0.85
CA ASP A 44 -27.77 -4.86 -1.15
C ASP A 44 -27.41 -5.66 0.10
N GLU A 45 -28.35 -6.51 0.58
CA GLU A 45 -28.10 -7.39 1.74
C GLU A 45 -26.96 -8.39 1.48
N GLY A 46 -26.72 -8.77 0.20
CA GLY A 46 -25.57 -9.56 -0.24
C GLY A 46 -24.26 -8.77 -0.36
N GLY A 47 -24.30 -7.46 -0.08
CA GLY A 47 -23.15 -6.58 -0.11
C GLY A 47 -22.12 -6.91 0.98
N PHE A 48 -20.89 -6.45 0.78
CA PHE A 48 -19.77 -6.64 1.67
C PHE A 48 -19.27 -5.30 2.22
N ASN A 49 -19.22 -5.16 3.55
CA ASN A 49 -18.61 -3.99 4.20
C ASN A 49 -17.16 -4.31 4.58
N PRO A 50 -16.17 -3.86 3.79
CA PRO A 50 -14.78 -4.15 4.09
C PRO A 50 -14.30 -3.40 5.34
N SER A 51 -13.52 -4.09 6.19
CA SER A 51 -12.74 -3.49 7.26
C SER A 51 -11.71 -2.49 6.73
N GLY A 52 -11.07 -1.72 7.61
CA GLY A 52 -10.01 -0.78 7.22
C GLY A 52 -8.88 -1.45 6.45
N GLY A 53 -8.39 -2.60 6.94
CA GLY A 53 -7.34 -3.37 6.26
C GLY A 53 -7.80 -3.96 4.92
N GLU A 54 -9.03 -4.44 4.81
CA GLU A 54 -9.59 -4.94 3.55
C GLU A 54 -9.76 -3.82 2.52
N LYS A 55 -10.16 -2.62 2.95
CA LYS A 55 -10.20 -1.43 2.07
C LYS A 55 -8.81 -1.09 1.50
N GLN A 56 -7.76 -1.16 2.32
CA GLN A 56 -6.39 -0.94 1.86
C GLN A 56 -5.94 -2.00 0.87
N LYS A 57 -6.23 -3.29 1.12
CA LYS A 57 -5.94 -4.39 0.19
C LYS A 57 -6.66 -4.21 -1.15
N ILE A 58 -7.93 -3.81 -1.13
CA ILE A 58 -8.70 -3.51 -2.35
C ILE A 58 -8.11 -2.29 -3.08
N ALA A 59 -7.71 -1.24 -2.37
CA ALA A 59 -7.06 -0.08 -2.97
C ALA A 59 -5.73 -0.46 -3.65
N LEU A 60 -4.93 -1.30 -3.02
CA LEU A 60 -3.71 -1.86 -3.60
C LEU A 60 -4.01 -2.69 -4.86
N ALA A 61 -5.05 -3.54 -4.83
CA ALA A 61 -5.47 -4.31 -6.02
C ALA A 61 -5.83 -3.40 -7.20
N ARG A 62 -6.48 -2.26 -6.95
CA ARG A 62 -6.78 -1.26 -8.00
C ARG A 62 -5.52 -0.68 -8.63
N VAL A 63 -4.53 -0.33 -7.81
CA VAL A 63 -3.23 0.18 -8.28
C VAL A 63 -2.52 -0.85 -9.14
N LEU A 64 -2.48 -2.11 -8.69
CA LEU A 64 -1.88 -3.22 -9.43
C LEU A 64 -2.61 -3.49 -10.75
N TYR A 65 -3.94 -3.43 -10.74
CA TYR A 65 -4.75 -3.59 -11.95
C TYR A 65 -4.57 -2.43 -12.93
N ALA A 66 -4.44 -1.19 -12.47
CA ALA A 66 -4.25 -0.01 -13.32
C ALA A 66 -2.91 -0.03 -14.08
N ASP A 67 -1.86 -0.62 -13.49
CA ASP A 67 -0.53 -0.79 -14.10
C ASP A 67 0.13 0.52 -14.60
N SER A 68 -0.02 1.57 -13.80
CA SER A 68 0.52 2.89 -14.12
C SER A 68 2.05 2.94 -13.94
N ASP A 69 2.75 3.79 -14.71
CA ASP A 69 4.19 4.00 -14.62
C ASP A 69 4.59 4.71 -13.32
N ILE A 70 3.67 5.52 -12.76
CA ILE A 70 3.86 6.25 -11.50
C ILE A 70 2.76 5.80 -10.53
N ILE A 71 3.17 5.38 -9.34
CA ILE A 71 2.31 4.90 -8.26
C ILE A 71 2.53 5.79 -7.04
N ILE A 72 1.45 6.31 -6.47
CA ILE A 72 1.49 7.09 -5.23
C ILE A 72 0.69 6.33 -4.16
N LEU A 73 1.34 6.02 -3.05
CA LEU A 73 0.76 5.33 -1.90
C LEU A 73 0.82 6.25 -0.68
N ASP A 74 -0.35 6.67 -0.20
CA ASP A 74 -0.48 7.50 0.98
C ASP A 74 -0.92 6.65 2.17
N GLU A 75 -0.06 6.55 3.19
CA GLU A 75 -0.24 5.74 4.41
C GLU A 75 -0.72 4.29 4.13
N PRO A 76 -0.09 3.55 3.21
CA PRO A 76 -0.64 2.29 2.70
C PRO A 76 -0.65 1.16 3.73
N SER A 77 0.08 1.29 4.85
CA SER A 77 0.16 0.28 5.91
C SER A 77 -0.64 0.63 7.17
N GLY A 78 -1.35 1.76 7.19
CA GLY A 78 -1.96 2.32 8.40
C GLY A 78 -2.92 1.39 9.16
N ALA A 79 -3.70 0.56 8.47
CA ALA A 79 -4.66 -0.38 9.05
C ALA A 79 -4.34 -1.87 8.74
N LEU A 80 -3.10 -2.17 8.32
CA LEU A 80 -2.67 -3.54 8.02
C LEU A 80 -2.11 -4.24 9.25
N ASP A 81 -2.36 -5.55 9.34
CA ASP A 81 -1.67 -6.45 10.24
C ASP A 81 -0.20 -6.69 9.75
N PRO A 82 0.69 -7.23 10.59
CA PRO A 82 2.10 -7.42 10.24
C PRO A 82 2.35 -8.27 8.98
N ILE A 83 1.50 -9.27 8.72
CA ILE A 83 1.63 -10.15 7.56
C ILE A 83 1.24 -9.40 6.29
N ALA A 84 0.15 -8.64 6.34
CA ALA A 84 -0.30 -7.81 5.23
C ALA A 84 0.69 -6.65 4.96
N GLU A 85 1.30 -6.05 5.99
CA GLU A 85 2.35 -5.03 5.84
C GLU A 85 3.60 -5.62 5.16
N TYR A 86 4.03 -6.82 5.55
CA TYR A 86 5.13 -7.53 4.88
C TYR A 86 4.82 -7.76 3.39
N THR A 87 3.61 -8.24 3.08
CA THR A 87 3.17 -8.47 1.69
C THR A 87 3.14 -7.18 0.88
N LEU A 88 2.64 -6.09 1.48
CA LEU A 88 2.67 -4.76 0.85
C LEU A 88 4.11 -4.34 0.52
N ASN A 89 5.02 -4.41 1.49
CA ASN A 89 6.41 -4.00 1.30
C ASN A 89 7.10 -4.82 0.20
N LYS A 90 6.86 -6.14 0.16
CA LYS A 90 7.34 -7.01 -0.91
C LYS A 90 6.80 -6.58 -2.28
N THR A 91 5.48 -6.36 -2.39
CA THR A 91 4.82 -5.92 -3.63
C THR A 91 5.37 -4.56 -4.10
N VAL A 92 5.58 -3.62 -3.18
CA VAL A 92 6.17 -2.30 -3.49
C VAL A 92 7.59 -2.44 -4.02
N THR A 93 8.42 -3.27 -3.40
CA THR A 93 9.78 -3.54 -3.86
C THR A 93 9.80 -4.16 -5.26
N GLU A 94 8.89 -5.08 -5.55
CA GLU A 94 8.73 -5.65 -6.90
C GLU A 94 8.32 -4.60 -7.93
N LEU A 95 7.37 -3.71 -7.58
CA LEU A 95 6.90 -2.64 -8.47
C LEU A 95 7.98 -1.59 -8.75
N SER A 96 8.83 -1.30 -7.79
CA SER A 96 9.89 -0.29 -7.94
C SER A 96 11.02 -0.69 -8.88
N SER A 97 11.04 -1.95 -9.36
CA SER A 97 12.03 -2.42 -10.34
C SER A 97 11.85 -1.79 -11.72
N ASP A 98 10.62 -1.45 -12.09
CA ASP A 98 10.25 -0.94 -13.42
C ASP A 98 9.32 0.29 -13.40
N LYS A 99 8.89 0.72 -12.21
CA LYS A 99 7.96 1.83 -12.00
C LYS A 99 8.49 2.84 -10.98
N THR A 100 8.02 4.07 -11.08
CA THR A 100 8.25 5.08 -10.04
C THR A 100 7.23 4.92 -8.93
N VAL A 101 7.66 4.58 -7.71
CA VAL A 101 6.78 4.44 -6.54
C VAL A 101 7.09 5.55 -5.54
N ILE A 102 6.09 6.35 -5.22
CA ILE A 102 6.14 7.40 -4.20
C ILE A 102 5.31 6.93 -3.00
N ILE A 103 5.94 6.85 -1.83
CA ILE A 103 5.27 6.43 -0.59
C ILE A 103 5.29 7.59 0.39
N ILE A 104 4.13 7.95 0.90
CA ILE A 104 3.98 8.86 2.02
C ILE A 104 3.68 8.00 3.25
N SER A 105 4.53 8.07 4.26
CA SER A 105 4.34 7.28 5.48
C SER A 105 5.01 7.91 6.69
N HIS A 106 4.37 7.74 7.84
CA HIS A 106 4.98 8.01 9.14
C HIS A 106 5.64 6.76 9.75
N ARG A 107 5.52 5.58 9.11
CA ARG A 107 6.17 4.32 9.52
C ARG A 107 7.52 4.20 8.83
N LEU A 108 8.58 4.34 9.62
CA LEU A 108 9.95 4.32 9.08
C LEU A 108 10.44 2.91 8.70
N SER A 109 9.73 1.85 9.12
CA SER A 109 9.99 0.48 8.66
C SER A 109 9.88 0.33 7.15
N THR A 110 8.96 1.05 6.51
CA THR A 110 8.76 1.02 5.05
C THR A 110 9.79 1.88 4.31
N THR A 111 10.34 2.93 4.94
CA THR A 111 11.25 3.88 4.27
C THR A 111 12.64 3.32 4.01
N ARG A 112 13.09 2.31 4.78
CA ARG A 112 14.45 1.74 4.67
C ARG A 112 14.76 1.08 3.33
N PHE A 113 13.74 0.74 2.56
CA PHE A 113 13.87 0.11 1.22
C PHE A 113 13.80 1.13 0.07
N ALA A 114 13.55 2.41 0.38
CA ALA A 114 13.44 3.44 -0.64
C ALA A 114 14.83 3.88 -1.14
N ASP A 115 14.96 4.07 -2.45
CA ASP A 115 16.17 4.60 -3.09
C ASP A 115 16.45 6.04 -2.63
N LYS A 116 15.39 6.78 -2.33
CA LYS A 116 15.47 8.16 -1.84
C LYS A 116 14.36 8.47 -0.85
N ILE A 117 14.76 9.08 0.25
CA ILE A 117 13.88 9.54 1.32
C ILE A 117 13.93 11.07 1.38
N TYR A 118 12.77 11.68 1.54
CA TYR A 118 12.60 13.11 1.82
C TYR A 118 11.89 13.26 3.15
N MET A 119 12.55 13.93 4.10
CA MET A 119 11.97 14.28 5.38
C MET A 119 11.36 15.68 5.29
N LEU A 120 10.05 15.78 5.54
CA LEU A 120 9.32 17.04 5.49
C LEU A 120 9.00 17.53 6.91
N ALA A 121 9.19 18.82 7.14
CA ALA A 121 8.71 19.52 8.32
C ALA A 121 8.33 20.97 7.96
N ASN A 122 7.23 21.45 8.50
CA ASN A 122 6.72 22.82 8.27
C ASN A 122 6.61 23.22 6.78
N GLY A 123 6.29 22.24 5.92
CA GLY A 123 6.15 22.46 4.47
C GLY A 123 7.46 22.47 3.69
N GLU A 124 8.60 22.20 4.34
CA GLU A 124 9.92 22.19 3.72
C GLU A 124 10.59 20.82 3.82
N ILE A 125 11.46 20.51 2.86
CA ILE A 125 12.33 19.32 2.91
C ILE A 125 13.53 19.66 3.79
N ILE A 126 13.59 19.07 4.98
CA ILE A 126 14.67 19.32 5.96
C ILE A 126 15.84 18.36 5.83
N GLU A 127 15.60 17.15 5.34
CA GLU A 127 16.64 16.13 5.10
C GLU A 127 16.29 15.34 3.84
N SER A 128 17.31 14.87 3.11
CA SER A 128 17.11 13.94 2.00
C SER A 128 18.31 13.03 1.77
N GLY A 129 18.04 11.75 1.43
CA GLY A 129 19.09 10.77 1.18
C GLY A 129 18.57 9.35 1.18
N THR A 130 19.48 8.37 1.16
CA THR A 130 19.16 6.97 1.45
C THR A 130 19.02 6.76 2.97
N HIS A 131 18.43 5.65 3.36
CA HIS A 131 18.34 5.27 4.78
C HIS A 131 19.71 5.35 5.50
N GLU A 132 20.74 4.72 4.93
CA GLU A 132 22.08 4.65 5.52
C GLU A 132 22.72 6.06 5.66
N LYS A 133 22.51 6.92 4.64
CA LYS A 133 23.02 8.30 4.69
C LYS A 133 22.34 9.08 5.81
N LEU A 134 21.02 9.01 5.91
CA LEU A 134 20.25 9.74 6.91
C LEU A 134 20.51 9.25 8.35
N ILE A 135 20.70 7.94 8.54
CA ILE A 135 21.12 7.38 9.84
C ILE A 135 22.50 7.91 10.24
N LYS A 136 23.48 7.95 9.31
CA LYS A 136 24.83 8.47 9.57
C LYS A 136 24.83 9.97 9.86
N GLN A 137 23.95 10.74 9.24
CA GLN A 137 23.79 12.18 9.50
C GLN A 137 23.32 12.46 10.93
N ASN A 138 22.72 11.47 11.60
CA ASN A 138 22.21 11.56 12.98
C ASN A 138 21.26 12.75 13.19
N GLY A 139 20.47 13.10 12.17
CA GLY A 139 19.50 14.17 12.18
C GLY A 139 18.11 13.70 12.65
N ARG A 140 17.08 14.44 12.21
CA ARG A 140 15.67 14.18 12.60
C ARG A 140 15.19 12.81 12.17
N TYR A 141 15.55 12.36 10.96
CA TYR A 141 15.23 11.02 10.48
C TYR A 141 15.78 9.94 11.41
N ALA A 142 17.07 10.03 11.77
CA ALA A 142 17.73 9.04 12.63
C ALA A 142 17.12 9.02 14.04
N GLU A 143 16.75 10.19 14.59
CA GLU A 143 16.05 10.31 15.86
C GLU A 143 14.70 9.58 15.82
N MET A 144 13.87 9.88 14.83
CA MET A 144 12.54 9.25 14.67
C MET A 144 12.65 7.74 14.44
N PHE A 145 13.63 7.30 13.65
CA PHE A 145 13.86 5.88 13.41
C PHE A 145 14.19 5.12 14.71
N ARG A 146 15.04 5.68 15.57
CA ARG A 146 15.36 5.09 16.87
C ARG A 146 14.15 5.02 17.79
N LEU A 147 13.37 6.11 17.90
CA LEU A 147 12.16 6.15 18.72
C LEU A 147 11.11 5.11 18.25
N GLN A 148 10.97 4.90 16.95
CA GLN A 148 10.07 3.86 16.45
C GLN A 148 10.61 2.45 16.74
N ALA A 149 11.92 2.22 16.58
CA ALA A 149 12.53 0.92 16.86
C ALA A 149 12.42 0.51 18.34
N GLU A 150 12.44 1.46 19.26
CA GLU A 150 12.27 1.22 20.71
C GLU A 150 10.87 0.74 21.07
N LYS A 151 9.83 1.15 20.33
CA LYS A 151 8.44 0.70 20.56
C LYS A 151 8.18 -0.76 20.18
N TYR A 152 9.09 -1.40 19.46
CA TYR A 152 8.97 -2.78 18.99
C TYR A 152 9.92 -3.75 19.74
N ARG A 153 10.58 -3.28 20.80
CA ARG A 153 11.34 -4.08 21.75
C ARG A 153 10.53 -4.40 23.00
#